data_3707d96d96f7dd8ba9763381915817de
#
_entry.id   3707d96d96f7dd8ba9763381915817de
#
_cell.length_a   1.000
_cell.length_b   1.000
_cell.length_c   1.000
_cell.angle_alpha   90.00
_cell.angle_beta   90.00
_cell.angle_gamma   90.00
#
_symmetry.space_group_name_H-M   'P 1'
#
loop_
_entity.id
_entity.type
_entity.pdbx_description
1 polymer ?
#
loop_
_entity_poly.entity_id
_entity_poly.type
_entity_poly.pdbx_seq_one_letter_code
_entity_poly.pdbx_strand_id
1 'polypeptide(L)'
;MKRVGWCVAICLLVGLSVWAQEGQKQEPPGQEEQPPQQPAPPEKRPTLGPAPAPTLGEAPRTALTRDSRKLMRIRSLYIERIDNALSDKLLEALAKSGRFRVVAKPKDADGTVRGSCLESRRLKRVHSEVFISDREGAPVWQDAVYRPYNPPSLDQAVGDTATLLAEHLIESVREAERK
;
A
#
# COMPACT_ATOMS: atom_id res chain seq x y z
N MET A 1 -19.17 -12.43 -48.20
CA MET A 1 -17.75 -12.44 -48.56
C MET A 1 -16.98 -12.68 -47.28
N LYS A 2 -16.58 -13.94 -46.95
CA LYS A 2 -15.26 -14.56 -47.14
C LYS A 2 -14.16 -13.68 -46.52
N ARG A 3 -13.50 -14.07 -45.40
CA ARG A 3 -12.37 -15.03 -45.27
C ARG A 3 -11.89 -15.11 -43.82
N VAL A 4 -11.67 -16.29 -43.31
CA VAL A 4 -10.43 -17.05 -43.10
C VAL A 4 -9.73 -16.54 -41.84
N GLY A 5 -9.66 -17.21 -40.70
CA GLY A 5 -9.18 -18.57 -40.46
C GLY A 5 -7.67 -18.57 -40.32
N TRP A 6 -7.14 -18.49 -39.06
CA TRP A 6 -5.78 -18.95 -38.81
C TRP A 6 -5.71 -19.62 -37.43
N CYS A 7 -5.80 -20.94 -37.50
CA CYS A 7 -5.32 -21.86 -36.49
C CYS A 7 -3.78 -21.85 -36.55
N VAL A 8 -3.11 -21.61 -35.44
CA VAL A 8 -1.73 -22.05 -35.27
C VAL A 8 -1.66 -22.86 -33.98
N ALA A 9 -1.65 -24.16 -34.19
CA ALA A 9 -1.24 -25.15 -33.21
C ALA A 9 0.30 -25.11 -33.12
N ILE A 10 0.85 -24.92 -31.94
CA ILE A 10 2.27 -25.18 -31.67
C ILE A 10 2.39 -26.06 -30.43
N CYS A 11 2.64 -27.32 -30.72
CA CYS A 11 3.50 -28.32 -30.13
C CYS A 11 3.98 -28.19 -28.69
N LEU A 12 3.56 -29.19 -27.95
CA LEU A 12 4.21 -29.87 -26.83
C LEU A 12 5.73 -30.01 -27.04
N LEU A 13 6.50 -29.61 -26.06
CA LEU A 13 7.77 -30.25 -25.75
C LEU A 13 7.85 -30.47 -24.23
N VAL A 14 7.66 -31.71 -23.91
CA VAL A 14 7.93 -32.36 -22.61
C VAL A 14 9.43 -32.37 -22.40
N GLY A 15 9.89 -31.72 -21.35
CA GLY A 15 11.25 -31.81 -20.84
C GLY A 15 11.24 -32.28 -19.40
N LEU A 16 11.15 -33.58 -19.20
CA LEU A 16 11.44 -34.24 -17.91
C LEU A 16 12.95 -34.18 -17.66
N SER A 17 13.39 -33.35 -16.74
CA SER A 17 14.73 -33.44 -16.15
C SER A 17 14.58 -33.97 -14.73
N VAL A 18 14.69 -35.29 -14.61
CA VAL A 18 14.90 -35.98 -13.34
C VAL A 18 16.36 -35.74 -12.94
N TRP A 19 16.57 -34.95 -11.92
CA TRP A 19 17.86 -34.87 -11.23
C TRP A 19 17.76 -35.75 -9.99
N ALA A 20 18.35 -36.97 -10.14
CA ALA A 20 18.68 -37.80 -9.00
C ALA A 20 19.89 -37.17 -8.28
N GLN A 21 19.68 -36.64 -7.09
CA GLN A 21 20.75 -36.31 -6.17
C GLN A 21 21.09 -37.55 -5.34
N GLU A 22 22.18 -38.18 -5.74
CA GLU A 22 22.88 -39.19 -4.92
C GLU A 22 23.31 -38.58 -3.60
N GLY A 23 22.88 -39.22 -2.52
CA GLY A 23 23.25 -38.86 -1.16
C GLY A 23 24.74 -39.06 -0.90
N GLN A 24 25.46 -37.96 -0.77
CA GLN A 24 26.77 -37.97 -0.12
C GLN A 24 26.59 -38.02 1.39
N LYS A 25 26.83 -39.19 1.94
CA LYS A 25 26.98 -39.44 3.37
C LYS A 25 28.30 -38.80 3.82
N GLN A 26 28.23 -37.59 4.33
CA GLN A 26 29.34 -36.90 4.98
C GLN A 26 29.52 -37.50 6.38
N GLU A 27 30.62 -38.19 6.59
CA GLU A 27 31.12 -38.57 7.92
C GLU A 27 31.45 -37.30 8.72
N PRO A 28 31.07 -37.23 10.00
CA PRO A 28 31.44 -36.08 10.84
C PRO A 28 32.95 -36.13 11.14
N PRO A 29 33.69 -35.02 10.95
CA PRO A 29 35.07 -34.90 11.40
C PRO A 29 35.12 -34.92 12.93
N GLY A 30 36.13 -35.60 13.47
CA GLY A 30 36.34 -35.89 14.88
C GLY A 30 36.17 -34.67 15.79
N GLN A 31 35.53 -34.92 16.89
CA GLN A 31 35.50 -34.01 18.04
C GLN A 31 36.90 -33.89 18.60
N GLU A 32 37.56 -32.74 18.36
CA GLU A 32 38.66 -32.29 19.21
C GLU A 32 38.08 -31.95 20.59
N GLU A 33 38.54 -32.69 21.61
CA GLU A 33 38.24 -32.40 23.01
C GLU A 33 38.70 -30.98 23.35
N GLN A 34 37.74 -30.07 23.45
CA GLN A 34 38.01 -28.73 24.04
C GLN A 34 38.20 -28.88 25.55
N PRO A 35 39.24 -28.25 26.12
CA PRO A 35 39.43 -28.24 27.55
C PRO A 35 38.24 -27.56 28.24
N PRO A 36 37.90 -27.96 29.48
CA PRO A 36 36.72 -27.44 30.17
C PRO A 36 36.82 -25.92 30.36
N GLN A 37 35.97 -25.20 29.62
CA GLN A 37 35.83 -23.76 29.81
C GLN A 37 35.16 -23.50 31.16
N GLN A 38 35.85 -22.77 32.00
CA GLN A 38 35.31 -22.23 33.25
C GLN A 38 34.06 -21.42 32.95
N PRO A 39 32.95 -21.56 33.69
CA PRO A 39 31.77 -20.76 33.51
C PRO A 39 32.11 -19.29 33.75
N ALA A 40 31.98 -18.51 32.68
CA ALA A 40 32.07 -17.05 32.76
C ALA A 40 31.01 -16.51 33.73
N PRO A 41 31.31 -15.45 34.51
CA PRO A 41 30.32 -14.82 35.38
C PRO A 41 29.10 -14.39 34.57
N PRO A 42 27.89 -14.50 35.12
CA PRO A 42 26.68 -14.09 34.38
C PRO A 42 26.78 -12.60 34.03
N GLU A 43 27.03 -12.31 32.78
CA GLU A 43 26.86 -10.97 32.24
C GLU A 43 25.42 -10.52 32.49
N LYS A 44 25.26 -9.51 33.33
CA LYS A 44 23.97 -8.84 33.54
C LYS A 44 23.53 -8.28 32.18
N ARG A 45 22.66 -9.02 31.47
CA ARG A 45 21.99 -8.50 30.29
C ARG A 45 21.31 -7.19 30.67
N PRO A 46 21.54 -6.10 29.93
CA PRO A 46 20.81 -4.87 30.19
C PRO A 46 19.30 -5.18 30.07
N THR A 47 18.61 -5.04 31.20
CA THR A 47 17.16 -5.16 31.23
C THR A 47 16.62 -3.96 30.44
N LEU A 48 16.23 -4.16 29.22
CA LEU A 48 15.40 -3.20 28.52
C LEU A 48 14.16 -3.00 29.40
N GLY A 49 14.04 -1.81 29.99
CA GLY A 49 12.84 -1.43 30.72
C GLY A 49 11.60 -1.69 29.83
N PRO A 50 10.40 -1.86 30.43
CA PRO A 50 9.20 -2.06 29.66
C PRO A 50 9.13 -0.97 28.57
N ALA A 51 9.05 -1.41 27.30
CA ALA A 51 8.91 -0.49 26.20
C ALA A 51 7.71 0.44 26.49
N PRO A 52 7.84 1.75 26.31
CA PRO A 52 6.71 2.64 26.50
C PRO A 52 5.55 2.10 25.68
N ALA A 53 4.37 1.99 26.31
CA ALA A 53 3.17 1.53 25.65
C ALA A 53 2.98 2.35 24.36
N PRO A 54 2.73 1.72 23.20
CA PRO A 54 2.51 2.48 21.99
C PRO A 54 1.34 3.42 22.26
N THR A 55 1.62 4.71 22.19
CA THR A 55 0.57 5.75 22.23
C THR A 55 -0.34 5.45 21.06
N LEU A 56 -1.60 5.13 21.34
CA LEU A 56 -2.67 4.92 20.35
C LEU A 56 -3.07 6.26 19.68
N GLY A 57 -2.11 7.10 19.40
CA GLY A 57 -2.27 8.36 18.73
C GLY A 57 -1.35 8.42 17.53
N GLU A 58 -1.95 8.53 16.38
CA GLU A 58 -1.34 8.70 15.05
C GLU A 58 -0.51 7.50 14.56
N ALA A 59 -1.18 6.64 13.79
CA ALA A 59 -0.47 5.80 12.83
C ALA A 59 0.46 6.71 12.00
N PRO A 60 1.72 6.29 11.76
CA PRO A 60 2.66 7.12 10.99
C PRO A 60 2.00 7.48 9.66
N ARG A 61 1.97 8.78 9.36
CA ARG A 61 1.40 9.27 8.10
C ARG A 61 2.18 8.67 6.95
N THR A 62 1.45 8.03 6.07
CA THR A 62 1.97 7.45 4.83
C THR A 62 1.89 8.44 3.67
N ALA A 63 1.20 9.57 3.88
CA ALA A 63 1.01 10.60 2.89
C ALA A 63 2.32 11.31 2.53
N LEU A 64 2.62 11.36 1.24
CA LEU A 64 3.80 12.01 0.67
C LEU A 64 3.37 13.14 -0.27
N THR A 65 3.72 14.38 0.08
CA THR A 65 3.57 15.55 -0.79
C THR A 65 4.83 15.73 -1.61
N ARG A 66 4.72 15.58 -2.95
CA ARG A 66 5.85 15.75 -3.89
C ARG A 66 6.05 17.21 -4.28
N ASP A 67 4.95 17.94 -4.45
CA ASP A 67 4.98 19.37 -4.80
C ASP A 67 3.92 20.13 -4.01
N SER A 68 4.35 20.78 -2.93
CA SER A 68 3.47 21.56 -2.04
C SER A 68 2.83 22.74 -2.75
N ARG A 69 3.57 23.40 -3.67
CA ARG A 69 3.05 24.59 -4.38
C ARG A 69 1.94 24.22 -5.35
N LYS A 70 2.11 23.11 -6.06
CA LYS A 70 1.08 22.58 -6.96
C LYS A 70 -0.13 22.08 -6.16
N LEU A 71 0.09 21.37 -5.04
CA LEU A 71 -0.97 20.89 -4.17
C LEU A 71 -1.88 22.02 -3.67
N MET A 72 -1.31 23.13 -3.24
CA MET A 72 -2.07 24.31 -2.80
C MET A 72 -2.95 24.92 -3.88
N ARG A 73 -2.57 24.83 -5.14
CA ARG A 73 -3.30 25.40 -6.29
C ARG A 73 -4.50 24.56 -6.70
N ILE A 74 -4.50 23.27 -6.35
CA ILE A 74 -5.61 22.36 -6.68
C ILE A 74 -6.85 22.76 -5.87
N ARG A 75 -7.92 23.13 -6.56
CA ARG A 75 -9.24 23.47 -5.99
C ARG A 75 -10.33 22.51 -6.43
N SER A 76 -10.15 21.93 -7.62
CA SER A 76 -11.09 21.00 -8.21
C SER A 76 -10.40 19.67 -8.50
N LEU A 77 -11.07 18.56 -8.15
CA LEU A 77 -10.58 17.20 -8.33
C LEU A 77 -11.55 16.40 -9.18
N TYR A 78 -11.01 15.67 -10.14
CA TYR A 78 -11.70 14.58 -10.82
C TYR A 78 -11.24 13.26 -10.21
N ILE A 79 -12.17 12.39 -9.85
CA ILE A 79 -11.85 11.08 -9.27
C ILE A 79 -12.10 10.03 -10.34
N GLU A 80 -11.05 9.33 -10.78
CA GLU A 80 -11.18 8.16 -11.63
C GLU A 80 -11.82 7.00 -10.87
N ARG A 81 -12.38 6.06 -11.59
CA ARG A 81 -12.98 4.88 -10.99
C ARG A 81 -11.91 4.03 -10.29
N ILE A 82 -12.13 3.75 -9.02
CA ILE A 82 -11.27 2.90 -8.17
C ILE A 82 -12.11 1.72 -7.68
N ASP A 83 -11.49 0.55 -7.58
CA ASP A 83 -12.14 -0.68 -7.16
C ASP A 83 -12.77 -0.60 -5.76
N ASN A 84 -13.64 -1.55 -5.46
CA ASN A 84 -14.35 -1.68 -4.18
C ASN A 84 -15.15 -0.42 -3.78
N ALA A 85 -15.65 0.35 -4.77
CA ALA A 85 -16.37 1.61 -4.57
C ALA A 85 -15.57 2.69 -3.80
N LEU A 86 -14.24 2.59 -3.73
CA LEU A 86 -13.42 3.59 -3.05
C LEU A 86 -13.57 4.98 -3.68
N SER A 87 -13.74 5.07 -5.02
CA SER A 87 -14.00 6.33 -5.72
C SER A 87 -15.23 7.06 -5.17
N ASP A 88 -16.34 6.34 -4.94
CA ASP A 88 -17.59 6.93 -4.47
C ASP A 88 -17.47 7.40 -3.01
N LYS A 89 -16.82 6.59 -2.16
CA LYS A 89 -16.54 6.94 -0.76
C LYS A 89 -15.58 8.13 -0.65
N LEU A 90 -14.55 8.21 -1.51
CA LEU A 90 -13.64 9.36 -1.59
C LEU A 90 -14.36 10.64 -2.04
N LEU A 91 -15.23 10.52 -3.05
CA LEU A 91 -16.06 11.64 -3.49
C LEU A 91 -16.87 12.20 -2.33
N GLU A 92 -17.54 11.33 -1.57
CA GLU A 92 -18.34 11.72 -0.41
C GLU A 92 -17.47 12.37 0.69
N ALA A 93 -16.33 11.76 1.03
CA ALA A 93 -15.42 12.26 2.06
C ALA A 93 -14.82 13.64 1.69
N LEU A 94 -14.39 13.80 0.45
CA LEU A 94 -13.83 15.06 -0.06
C LEU A 94 -14.89 16.15 -0.18
N ALA A 95 -16.12 15.82 -0.60
CA ALA A 95 -17.23 16.76 -0.65
C ALA A 95 -17.61 17.28 0.76
N LYS A 96 -17.63 16.38 1.76
CA LYS A 96 -17.87 16.77 3.18
C LYS A 96 -16.81 17.72 3.73
N SER A 97 -15.58 17.62 3.26
CA SER A 97 -14.48 18.47 3.72
C SER A 97 -14.63 19.93 3.32
N GLY A 98 -15.37 20.23 2.26
CA GLY A 98 -15.57 21.56 1.69
C GLY A 98 -14.31 22.21 1.10
N ARG A 99 -13.15 21.54 1.16
CA ARG A 99 -11.86 22.09 0.66
C ARG A 99 -11.72 21.94 -0.85
N PHE A 100 -12.24 20.85 -1.40
CA PHE A 100 -12.14 20.53 -2.82
C PHE A 100 -13.51 20.44 -3.46
N ARG A 101 -13.62 20.95 -4.68
CA ARG A 101 -14.79 20.74 -5.52
C ARG A 101 -14.57 19.50 -6.37
N VAL A 102 -15.39 18.45 -6.18
CA VAL A 102 -15.34 17.28 -7.05
C VAL A 102 -16.11 17.57 -8.33
N VAL A 103 -15.50 17.29 -9.49
CA VAL A 103 -16.05 17.53 -10.83
C VAL A 103 -16.23 16.22 -11.58
N ALA A 104 -17.24 16.20 -12.47
CA ALA A 104 -17.60 15.01 -13.22
C ALA A 104 -16.71 14.76 -14.45
N LYS A 105 -15.96 15.76 -14.90
CA LYS A 105 -15.14 15.66 -16.13
C LYS A 105 -13.69 16.02 -15.84
N PRO A 106 -12.72 15.23 -16.33
CA PRO A 106 -11.29 15.48 -16.05
C PRO A 106 -10.79 16.83 -16.58
N LYS A 107 -11.37 17.33 -17.69
CA LYS A 107 -11.00 18.63 -18.27
C LYS A 107 -11.34 19.84 -17.37
N ASP A 108 -12.32 19.67 -16.47
CA ASP A 108 -12.79 20.73 -15.57
C ASP A 108 -12.07 20.68 -14.21
N ALA A 109 -11.15 19.73 -14.02
CA ALA A 109 -10.40 19.53 -12.80
C ALA A 109 -9.03 20.22 -12.86
N ASP A 110 -8.54 20.64 -11.69
CA ASP A 110 -7.15 21.09 -11.50
C ASP A 110 -6.21 19.91 -11.24
N GLY A 111 -6.77 18.82 -10.69
CA GLY A 111 -6.05 17.58 -10.45
C GLY A 111 -6.92 16.35 -10.63
N THR A 112 -6.26 15.23 -10.91
CA THR A 112 -6.90 13.92 -11.08
C THR A 112 -6.48 12.99 -9.97
N VAL A 113 -7.46 12.37 -9.31
CA VAL A 113 -7.28 11.32 -8.30
C VAL A 113 -7.33 9.97 -8.99
N ARG A 114 -6.30 9.16 -8.81
CA ARG A 114 -6.16 7.79 -9.29
C ARG A 114 -5.74 6.88 -8.17
N GLY A 115 -6.00 5.59 -8.31
CA GLY A 115 -5.53 4.67 -7.28
C GLY A 115 -6.02 3.25 -7.49
N SER A 116 -5.76 2.45 -6.48
CA SER A 116 -6.22 1.07 -6.36
C SER A 116 -6.78 0.82 -4.97
N CYS A 117 -7.71 -0.12 -4.87
CA CYS A 117 -8.24 -0.60 -3.61
C CYS A 117 -8.34 -2.12 -3.68
N LEU A 118 -7.40 -2.81 -3.05
CA LEU A 118 -7.27 -4.26 -3.12
C LEU A 118 -7.74 -4.90 -1.82
N GLU A 119 -8.70 -5.82 -1.92
CA GLU A 119 -9.11 -6.66 -0.82
C GLU A 119 -8.21 -7.91 -0.74
N SER A 120 -7.65 -8.18 0.44
CA SER A 120 -7.02 -9.44 0.76
C SER A 120 -7.87 -10.23 1.75
N ARG A 121 -8.69 -11.14 1.25
CA ARG A 121 -9.55 -11.99 2.08
C ARG A 121 -8.74 -12.88 3.04
N ARG A 122 -7.61 -13.38 2.58
CA ARG A 122 -6.71 -14.20 3.41
C ARG A 122 -6.18 -13.42 4.61
N LEU A 123 -5.80 -12.16 4.42
CA LEU A 123 -5.24 -11.31 5.45
C LEU A 123 -6.29 -10.46 6.15
N LYS A 124 -7.57 -10.58 5.74
CA LYS A 124 -8.68 -9.77 6.27
C LYS A 124 -8.34 -8.29 6.35
N ARG A 125 -7.81 -7.75 5.25
CA ARG A 125 -7.43 -6.33 5.15
C ARG A 125 -7.66 -5.76 3.76
N VAL A 126 -7.89 -4.45 3.72
CA VAL A 126 -7.91 -3.64 2.51
C VAL A 126 -6.59 -2.90 2.41
N HIS A 127 -6.00 -2.88 1.23
CA HIS A 127 -4.88 -2.02 0.87
C HIS A 127 -5.35 -1.04 -0.20
N SER A 128 -5.26 0.23 0.11
CA SER A 128 -5.64 1.30 -0.81
C SER A 128 -4.47 2.22 -1.03
N GLU A 129 -4.18 2.51 -2.29
CA GLU A 129 -3.14 3.44 -2.69
C GLU A 129 -3.76 4.49 -3.61
N VAL A 130 -3.53 5.76 -3.32
CA VAL A 130 -4.13 6.88 -4.04
C VAL A 130 -3.06 7.90 -4.42
N PHE A 131 -3.15 8.40 -5.65
CA PHE A 131 -2.27 9.42 -6.21
C PHE A 131 -3.10 10.60 -6.71
N ILE A 132 -2.56 11.79 -6.53
CA ILE A 132 -3.09 13.00 -7.15
C ILE A 132 -2.06 13.55 -8.11
N SER A 133 -2.48 13.72 -9.36
CA SER A 133 -1.69 14.37 -10.41
C SER A 133 -2.29 15.73 -10.74
N ASP A 134 -1.46 16.65 -11.22
CA ASP A 134 -1.92 17.91 -11.80
C ASP A 134 -2.50 17.73 -13.21
N ARG A 135 -2.87 18.84 -13.88
CA ARG A 135 -3.39 18.83 -15.25
C ARG A 135 -2.40 18.29 -16.28
N GLU A 136 -1.10 18.42 -16.00
CA GLU A 136 -0.02 17.94 -16.85
C GLU A 136 0.28 16.44 -16.60
N GLY A 137 -0.37 15.82 -15.62
CA GLY A 137 -0.16 14.43 -15.25
C GLY A 137 1.02 14.22 -14.28
N ALA A 138 1.65 15.28 -13.81
CA ALA A 138 2.73 15.15 -12.83
C ALA A 138 2.18 14.81 -11.44
N PRO A 139 2.77 13.83 -10.73
CA PRO A 139 2.32 13.43 -9.40
C PRO A 139 2.62 14.54 -8.38
N VAL A 140 1.59 14.97 -7.66
CA VAL A 140 1.65 16.04 -6.66
C VAL A 140 1.59 15.48 -5.25
N TRP A 141 0.77 14.46 -5.03
CA TRP A 141 0.55 13.85 -3.73
C TRP A 141 0.24 12.36 -3.88
N GLN A 142 0.63 11.57 -2.88
CA GLN A 142 0.30 10.15 -2.80
C GLN A 142 0.13 9.71 -1.36
N ASP A 143 -0.70 8.68 -1.16
CA ASP A 143 -0.87 8.03 0.14
C ASP A 143 -1.23 6.56 -0.03
N ALA A 144 -0.87 5.75 0.97
CA ALA A 144 -1.19 4.33 1.01
C ALA A 144 -1.71 3.95 2.40
N VAL A 145 -2.89 3.37 2.46
CA VAL A 145 -3.57 3.00 3.70
C VAL A 145 -3.84 1.50 3.74
N TYR A 146 -3.52 0.89 4.87
CA TYR A 146 -3.85 -0.51 5.19
C TYR A 146 -4.90 -0.53 6.30
N ARG A 147 -6.03 -1.17 6.04
CA ARG A 147 -7.11 -1.28 7.02
C ARG A 147 -7.50 -2.74 7.22
N PRO A 148 -7.43 -3.28 8.45
CA PRO A 148 -8.02 -4.57 8.76
C PRO A 148 -9.55 -4.47 8.72
N TYR A 149 -10.23 -5.55 8.37
CA TYR A 149 -11.69 -5.65 8.45
C TYR A 149 -12.13 -7.05 8.88
N ASN A 150 -13.33 -7.12 9.46
CA ASN A 150 -13.99 -8.39 9.74
C ASN A 150 -15.15 -8.58 8.75
N PRO A 151 -15.21 -9.69 7.99
CA PRO A 151 -16.37 -9.94 7.13
C PRO A 151 -17.67 -9.96 7.94
N PRO A 152 -18.75 -9.32 7.46
CA PRO A 152 -18.98 -8.75 6.13
C PRO A 152 -18.67 -7.25 5.97
N SER A 153 -17.90 -6.63 6.86
CA SER A 153 -17.73 -5.17 6.95
C SER A 153 -16.71 -4.56 5.97
N LEU A 154 -16.54 -5.15 4.78
CA LEU A 154 -15.65 -4.58 3.75
C LEU A 154 -16.05 -3.15 3.36
N ASP A 155 -17.33 -2.88 3.13
CA ASP A 155 -17.82 -1.55 2.74
C ASP A 155 -17.50 -0.50 3.82
N GLN A 156 -17.63 -0.86 5.08
CA GLN A 156 -17.24 0.02 6.19
C GLN A 156 -15.75 0.30 6.19
N ALA A 157 -14.91 -0.73 6.03
CA ALA A 157 -13.46 -0.57 6.00
C ALA A 157 -13.00 0.32 4.83
N VAL A 158 -13.65 0.21 3.67
CA VAL A 158 -13.40 1.08 2.52
C VAL A 158 -13.85 2.51 2.81
N GLY A 159 -15.00 2.70 3.46
CA GLY A 159 -15.48 4.02 3.88
C GLY A 159 -14.53 4.71 4.87
N ASP A 160 -14.08 3.96 5.89
CA ASP A 160 -13.08 4.45 6.85
C ASP A 160 -11.75 4.80 6.17
N THR A 161 -11.33 3.97 5.19
CA THR A 161 -10.13 4.23 4.39
C THR A 161 -10.26 5.52 3.58
N ALA A 162 -11.42 5.74 2.93
CA ALA A 162 -11.69 6.96 2.18
C ALA A 162 -11.66 8.20 3.06
N THR A 163 -12.24 8.10 4.26
CA THR A 163 -12.22 9.20 5.25
C THR A 163 -10.79 9.53 5.66
N LEU A 164 -9.98 8.52 6.00
CA LEU A 164 -8.59 8.72 6.39
C LEU A 164 -7.73 9.31 5.27
N LEU A 165 -7.89 8.82 4.03
CA LEU A 165 -7.20 9.38 2.86
C LEU A 165 -7.56 10.86 2.63
N ALA A 166 -8.84 11.22 2.79
CA ALA A 166 -9.29 12.61 2.68
C ALA A 166 -8.71 13.49 3.80
N GLU A 167 -8.64 13.00 5.04
CA GLU A 167 -8.02 13.68 6.17
C GLU A 167 -6.53 13.92 5.95
N HIS A 168 -5.78 12.91 5.50
CA HIS A 168 -4.36 13.02 5.20
C HIS A 168 -4.09 14.06 4.08
N LEU A 169 -4.95 14.08 3.05
CA LEU A 169 -4.84 15.06 1.98
C LEU A 169 -5.06 16.48 2.50
N ILE A 170 -6.12 16.70 3.29
CA ILE A 170 -6.45 18.02 3.86
C ILE A 170 -5.30 18.50 4.76
N GLU A 171 -4.77 17.62 5.59
CA GLU A 171 -3.65 17.98 6.46
C GLU A 171 -2.38 18.29 5.66
N SER A 172 -2.10 17.53 4.59
CA SER A 172 -0.99 17.82 3.68
C SER A 172 -1.11 19.21 3.04
N VAL A 173 -2.35 19.64 2.70
CA VAL A 173 -2.61 20.99 2.20
C VAL A 173 -2.37 22.04 3.28
N ARG A 174 -2.86 21.81 4.50
CA ARG A 174 -2.62 22.72 5.63
C ARG A 174 -1.15 22.88 5.97
N GLU A 175 -0.39 21.77 5.89
CA GLU A 175 1.07 21.82 6.08
C GLU A 175 1.76 22.62 4.97
N ALA A 176 1.30 22.47 3.73
CA ALA A 176 1.81 23.25 2.60
C ALA A 176 1.50 24.76 2.75
N GLU A 177 0.35 25.12 3.30
CA GLU A 177 -0.08 26.50 3.54
C GLU A 177 0.69 27.19 4.70
N ARG A 178 1.29 26.42 5.61
CA ARG A 178 2.10 26.94 6.73
C ARG A 178 3.55 27.24 6.38
N LYS A 179 4.05 26.72 5.24
CA LYS A 179 5.42 26.90 4.76
C LYS A 179 5.54 28.12 3.85
#